data_feac533343b4af3eaab295e34ce5dd8e
#
_entry.id   feac533343b4af3eaab295e34ce5dd8e
#
_cell.length_a   1.000
_cell.length_b   1.000
_cell.length_c   1.000
_cell.angle_alpha   90.00
_cell.angle_beta   90.00
_cell.angle_gamma   90.00
#
_symmetry.space_group_name_H-M   'P 1'
#
loop_
_entity.id
_entity.type
_entity.pdbx_description
1 polymer ?
#
loop_
_entity_poly.entity_id
_entity_poly.type
_entity_poly.pdbx_seq_one_letter_code
_entity_poly.pdbx_strand_id
1 'polypeptide(L)'
;MATTVKENSKITMRDIAKVFWRWQFACEMSNSYERMQAIAFCFAMIPVLKKLYPNKEEFVEALQRHLVFFNTEGTIGSVIVGMTVALEEEKVESNGAMTGESIIALKSATMGPIAGIGDTITWGTVKPIMYTMAVLASANGSPIGWFMIFLFAIVAGIYSWALMLMGYRLGKNALSSMMSSGWIDRIISGASILGLFIVGGLAASNVNLSLTGTYMSAGTEKTIQSVIDGIVPGLLPLALIMGLCYYFSKNKGNQKFGKVVVGLLVLGVLLALLGLV
;
A
#
# COMPACT_ATOMS: atom_id res chain seq x y z
N MET A 1 40.96 -4.00 13.65
CA MET A 1 40.04 -3.04 13.00
C MET A 1 38.67 -3.61 12.66
N ALA A 2 38.52 -4.88 12.33
CA ALA A 2 37.19 -5.48 11.97
C ALA A 2 36.20 -5.62 13.15
N THR A 3 36.66 -5.78 14.38
CA THR A 3 35.83 -5.96 15.58
C THR A 3 35.18 -4.66 16.08
N THR A 4 35.84 -3.53 15.93
CA THR A 4 35.34 -2.20 16.35
C THR A 4 34.29 -1.65 15.39
N VAL A 5 34.30 -2.06 14.13
CA VAL A 5 33.28 -1.66 13.14
C VAL A 5 31.95 -2.38 13.40
N LYS A 6 31.98 -3.67 13.84
CA LYS A 6 30.76 -4.44 14.16
C LYS A 6 29.99 -3.93 15.39
N GLU A 7 30.65 -3.36 16.37
CA GLU A 7 29.98 -2.88 17.59
C GLU A 7 29.24 -1.56 17.40
N ASN A 8 29.72 -0.71 16.47
CA ASN A 8 29.09 0.57 16.14
C ASN A 8 27.95 0.45 15.09
N SER A 9 27.77 -0.72 14.47
CA SER A 9 26.75 -0.93 13.42
C SER A 9 25.37 -1.35 13.96
N LYS A 10 25.24 -1.75 15.24
CA LYS A 10 23.96 -2.17 15.82
C LYS A 10 22.91 -1.05 15.78
N ILE A 11 21.79 -1.33 15.17
CA ILE A 11 20.66 -0.39 15.09
C ILE A 11 20.01 -0.25 16.47
N THR A 12 19.84 0.98 16.91
CA THR A 12 19.21 1.31 18.20
C THR A 12 17.77 1.78 17.99
N MET A 13 16.99 1.76 19.08
CA MET A 13 15.61 2.31 19.04
C MET A 13 15.57 3.79 18.63
N ARG A 14 16.65 4.56 18.93
CA ARG A 14 16.77 5.95 18.49
C ARG A 14 16.94 6.05 16.97
N ASP A 15 17.62 5.10 16.35
CA ASP A 15 17.80 5.07 14.91
C ASP A 15 16.46 4.71 14.22
N ILE A 16 15.72 3.74 14.75
CA ILE A 16 14.38 3.37 14.29
C ILE A 16 13.41 4.57 14.43
N ALA A 17 13.48 5.29 15.56
CA ALA A 17 12.66 6.48 15.76
C ALA A 17 12.96 7.58 14.73
N LYS A 18 14.26 7.78 14.36
CA LYS A 18 14.61 8.73 13.29
C LYS A 18 14.04 8.31 11.93
N VAL A 19 14.09 7.02 11.61
CA VAL A 19 13.48 6.46 10.39
C VAL A 19 11.98 6.70 10.42
N PHE A 20 11.31 6.38 11.53
CA PHE A 20 9.88 6.57 11.71
C PHE A 20 9.43 7.99 11.45
N TRP A 21 10.01 8.97 12.13
CA TRP A 21 9.63 10.37 11.97
C TRP A 21 9.89 10.87 10.56
N ARG A 22 11.00 10.49 9.94
CA ARG A 22 11.27 10.84 8.55
C ARG A 22 10.26 10.23 7.60
N TRP A 23 9.86 8.98 7.82
CA TRP A 23 8.82 8.35 7.03
C TRP A 23 7.48 9.06 7.21
N GLN A 24 7.03 9.27 8.44
CA GLN A 24 5.72 9.92 8.71
C GLN A 24 5.61 11.30 8.09
N PHE A 25 6.68 12.09 8.08
CA PHE A 25 6.64 13.42 7.48
C PHE A 25 6.86 13.44 5.97
N ALA A 26 7.50 12.44 5.39
CA ALA A 26 7.87 12.45 3.97
C ALA A 26 6.99 11.59 3.07
N CYS A 27 6.34 10.55 3.60
CA CYS A 27 5.65 9.53 2.78
C CYS A 27 4.56 10.10 1.86
N GLU A 28 3.86 11.16 2.29
CA GLU A 28 2.82 11.80 1.49
C GLU A 28 3.30 13.08 0.77
N MET A 29 4.53 13.54 1.05
CA MET A 29 5.05 14.81 0.52
C MET A 29 5.94 14.66 -0.70
N SER A 30 6.68 13.56 -0.81
CA SER A 30 7.69 13.37 -1.86
C SER A 30 7.28 12.27 -2.85
N ASN A 31 6.20 12.51 -3.57
CA ASN A 31 5.72 11.62 -4.62
C ASN A 31 6.30 11.99 -5.99
N SER A 32 6.63 10.99 -6.78
CA SER A 32 6.95 11.13 -8.19
C SER A 32 6.08 10.21 -9.02
N TYR A 33 5.71 10.62 -10.25
CA TYR A 33 4.89 9.79 -11.13
C TYR A 33 5.56 8.46 -11.54
N GLU A 34 6.90 8.44 -11.56
CA GLU A 34 7.66 7.27 -11.98
C GLU A 34 7.90 6.28 -10.83
N ARG A 35 8.18 6.79 -9.62
CA ARG A 35 8.67 5.99 -8.50
C ARG A 35 7.82 6.11 -7.23
N MET A 36 6.76 6.90 -7.28
CA MET A 36 5.84 7.16 -6.17
C MET A 36 6.57 7.62 -4.90
N GLN A 37 6.46 6.88 -3.80
CA GLN A 37 7.02 7.21 -2.49
C GLN A 37 8.50 6.81 -2.32
N ALA A 38 9.20 6.36 -3.38
CA ALA A 38 10.57 5.88 -3.29
C ALA A 38 11.54 6.90 -2.69
N ILE A 39 11.37 8.21 -3.02
CA ILE A 39 12.20 9.29 -2.47
C ILE A 39 11.99 9.40 -0.95
N ALA A 40 10.74 9.36 -0.48
CA ALA A 40 10.41 9.37 0.94
C ALA A 40 10.99 8.17 1.67
N PHE A 41 10.87 7.00 1.07
CA PHE A 41 11.42 5.77 1.62
C PHE A 41 12.94 5.84 1.77
N CYS A 42 13.63 6.22 0.70
CA CYS A 42 15.08 6.40 0.71
C CYS A 42 15.51 7.44 1.77
N PHE A 43 14.83 8.61 1.82
CA PHE A 43 15.09 9.65 2.81
C PHE A 43 14.92 9.14 4.26
N ALA A 44 13.88 8.35 4.50
CA ALA A 44 13.65 7.76 5.81
C ALA A 44 14.77 6.81 6.22
N MET A 45 15.30 6.02 5.29
CA MET A 45 16.36 5.03 5.54
C MET A 45 17.75 5.63 5.76
N ILE A 46 18.03 6.87 5.34
CA ILE A 46 19.36 7.50 5.43
C ILE A 46 20.04 7.34 6.80
N PRO A 47 19.38 7.57 7.96
CA PRO A 47 20.06 7.48 9.26
C PRO A 47 20.64 6.08 9.55
N VAL A 48 19.89 5.05 9.16
CA VAL A 48 20.28 3.66 9.33
C VAL A 48 21.35 3.28 8.32
N LEU A 49 21.16 3.62 7.05
CA LEU A 49 22.12 3.29 5.99
C LEU A 49 23.50 3.94 6.23
N LYS A 50 23.54 5.20 6.70
CA LYS A 50 24.81 5.85 7.07
C LYS A 50 25.56 5.12 8.19
N LYS A 51 24.83 4.48 9.09
CA LYS A 51 25.41 3.73 10.19
C LYS A 51 25.87 2.35 9.78
N LEU A 52 25.11 1.69 8.90
CA LEU A 52 25.39 0.35 8.40
C LEU A 52 26.51 0.32 7.35
N TYR A 53 26.57 1.35 6.51
CA TYR A 53 27.48 1.46 5.37
C TYR A 53 28.43 2.66 5.51
N PRO A 54 29.56 2.52 6.26
CA PRO A 54 30.54 3.60 6.39
C PRO A 54 31.26 3.91 5.07
N ASN A 55 31.40 2.90 4.19
CA ASN A 55 31.98 3.07 2.87
C ASN A 55 31.00 3.84 1.97
N LYS A 56 31.52 4.86 1.26
CA LYS A 56 30.73 5.71 0.39
C LYS A 56 30.09 4.96 -0.77
N GLU A 57 30.81 4.00 -1.35
CA GLU A 57 30.33 3.22 -2.48
C GLU A 57 29.18 2.30 -2.08
N GLU A 58 29.33 1.58 -0.97
CA GLU A 58 28.29 0.72 -0.41
C GLU A 58 27.06 1.53 0.05
N PHE A 59 27.29 2.73 0.60
CA PHE A 59 26.20 3.64 0.98
C PHE A 59 25.41 4.12 -0.24
N VAL A 60 26.09 4.47 -1.33
CA VAL A 60 25.44 4.88 -2.59
C VAL A 60 24.62 3.73 -3.17
N GLU A 61 25.19 2.50 -3.20
CA GLU A 61 24.46 1.32 -3.62
C GLU A 61 23.19 1.09 -2.79
N ALA A 62 23.31 1.22 -1.44
CA ALA A 62 22.18 1.08 -0.55
C ALA A 62 21.10 2.14 -0.82
N LEU A 63 21.45 3.40 -1.09
CA LEU A 63 20.50 4.45 -1.47
C LEU A 63 19.80 4.13 -2.79
N GLN A 64 20.55 3.69 -3.82
CA GLN A 64 19.99 3.32 -5.12
C GLN A 64 18.98 2.18 -5.01
N ARG A 65 19.24 1.19 -4.17
CA ARG A 65 18.35 0.07 -3.85
C ARG A 65 17.01 0.52 -3.28
N HIS A 66 16.97 1.65 -2.56
CA HIS A 66 15.73 2.19 -2.00
C HIS A 66 15.04 3.23 -2.88
N LEU A 67 15.64 3.64 -4.00
CA LEU A 67 15.03 4.52 -5.01
C LEU A 67 14.22 3.77 -6.08
N VAL A 68 14.11 2.44 -6.01
CA VAL A 68 13.19 1.67 -6.87
C VAL A 68 11.75 1.99 -6.51
N PHE A 69 10.83 1.78 -7.46
CA PHE A 69 9.40 2.02 -7.27
C PHE A 69 8.89 1.48 -5.93
N PHE A 70 8.18 2.31 -5.19
CA PHE A 70 7.56 1.97 -3.93
C PHE A 70 6.31 2.81 -3.71
N ASN A 71 5.19 2.17 -3.39
CA ASN A 71 3.94 2.84 -3.05
C ASN A 71 3.14 1.98 -2.07
N THR A 72 2.79 2.55 -0.92
CA THR A 72 1.99 1.90 0.11
C THR A 72 1.19 2.94 0.89
N GLU A 73 0.25 2.52 1.70
CA GLU A 73 -0.40 3.41 2.65
C GLU A 73 0.59 3.79 3.76
N GLY A 74 0.69 5.09 4.07
CA GLY A 74 1.77 5.64 4.89
C GLY A 74 1.81 5.15 6.33
N THR A 75 0.66 4.83 6.91
CA THR A 75 0.52 4.45 8.33
C THR A 75 0.80 2.95 8.55
N ILE A 76 0.02 2.07 7.91
CA ILE A 76 0.21 0.61 8.02
C ILE A 76 1.47 0.19 7.27
N GLY A 77 1.83 0.86 6.17
CA GLY A 77 3.07 0.66 5.44
C GLY A 77 4.36 0.84 6.25
N SER A 78 4.29 1.47 7.41
CA SER A 78 5.41 1.54 8.35
C SER A 78 5.97 0.17 8.75
N VAL A 79 5.16 -0.90 8.69
CA VAL A 79 5.63 -2.27 8.90
C VAL A 79 6.69 -2.68 7.88
N ILE A 80 6.55 -2.26 6.62
CA ILE A 80 7.52 -2.56 5.55
C ILE A 80 8.82 -1.77 5.81
N VAL A 81 8.70 -0.51 6.23
CA VAL A 81 9.86 0.31 6.56
C VAL A 81 10.66 -0.32 7.70
N GLY A 82 9.99 -0.72 8.78
CA GLY A 82 10.63 -1.41 9.91
C GLY A 82 11.29 -2.73 9.50
N MET A 83 10.59 -3.54 8.72
CA MET A 83 11.14 -4.80 8.17
C MET A 83 12.38 -4.54 7.32
N THR A 84 12.36 -3.52 6.47
CA THR A 84 13.50 -3.18 5.61
C THR A 84 14.72 -2.73 6.43
N VAL A 85 14.52 -1.99 7.54
CA VAL A 85 15.60 -1.65 8.47
C VAL A 85 16.29 -2.92 9.00
N ALA A 86 15.51 -3.93 9.41
CA ALA A 86 16.05 -5.18 9.90
C ALA A 86 16.78 -5.97 8.81
N LEU A 87 16.26 -5.99 7.59
CA LEU A 87 16.89 -6.69 6.45
C LEU A 87 18.21 -6.03 6.02
N GLU A 88 18.33 -4.70 6.10
CA GLU A 88 19.58 -3.99 5.83
C GLU A 88 20.63 -4.29 6.93
N GLU A 89 20.21 -4.33 8.19
CA GLU A 89 21.09 -4.73 9.29
C GLU A 89 21.57 -6.17 9.11
N GLU A 90 20.68 -7.07 8.73
CA GLU A 90 20.98 -8.46 8.47
C GLU A 90 21.91 -8.67 7.27
N LYS A 91 21.75 -7.87 6.22
CA LYS A 91 22.65 -7.89 5.04
C LYS A 91 24.09 -7.63 5.46
N VAL A 92 24.32 -6.72 6.39
CA VAL A 92 25.64 -6.40 6.90
C VAL A 92 26.16 -7.50 7.86
N GLU A 93 25.28 -8.08 8.68
CA GLU A 93 25.65 -9.10 9.67
C GLU A 93 25.92 -10.48 9.02
N SER A 94 25.20 -10.84 7.95
CA SER A 94 25.19 -12.17 7.34
C SER A 94 26.33 -12.45 6.35
N ASN A 95 27.24 -11.47 6.12
CA ASN A 95 28.35 -11.60 5.17
C ASN A 95 27.92 -12.11 3.78
N GLY A 96 26.79 -11.64 3.27
CA GLY A 96 26.32 -11.92 1.91
C GLY A 96 25.21 -12.98 1.77
N ALA A 97 24.74 -13.60 2.88
CA ALA A 97 23.57 -14.48 2.82
C ALA A 97 22.28 -13.71 2.44
N MET A 98 22.16 -12.45 2.86
CA MET A 98 21.11 -11.54 2.43
C MET A 98 21.60 -10.64 1.30
N THR A 99 20.95 -10.71 0.15
CA THR A 99 21.30 -9.87 -1.03
C THR A 99 20.47 -8.60 -1.08
N GLY A 100 20.99 -7.55 -1.74
CA GLY A 100 20.22 -6.34 -1.99
C GLY A 100 18.96 -6.58 -2.83
N GLU A 101 19.03 -7.53 -3.76
CA GLU A 101 17.90 -7.95 -4.60
C GLU A 101 16.78 -8.59 -3.78
N SER A 102 17.12 -9.42 -2.79
CA SER A 102 16.14 -10.01 -1.87
C SER A 102 15.40 -8.95 -1.06
N ILE A 103 16.10 -7.89 -0.63
CA ILE A 103 15.47 -6.75 0.06
C ILE A 103 14.49 -6.02 -0.86
N ILE A 104 14.89 -5.75 -2.11
CA ILE A 104 14.03 -5.12 -3.11
C ILE A 104 12.79 -5.99 -3.38
N ALA A 105 13.00 -7.29 -3.59
CA ALA A 105 11.92 -8.23 -3.89
C ALA A 105 10.89 -8.28 -2.76
N LEU A 106 11.33 -8.42 -1.50
CA LEU A 106 10.44 -8.48 -0.35
C LEU A 106 9.66 -7.17 -0.15
N LYS A 107 10.35 -6.02 -0.24
CA LYS A 107 9.75 -4.69 -0.19
C LYS A 107 8.66 -4.53 -1.26
N SER A 108 8.97 -4.92 -2.51
CA SER A 108 8.05 -4.78 -3.64
C SER A 108 6.86 -5.74 -3.56
N ALA A 109 7.08 -6.98 -3.09
CA ALA A 109 6.01 -7.97 -2.96
C ALA A 109 5.00 -7.61 -1.85
N THR A 110 5.46 -6.95 -0.78
CA THR A 110 4.61 -6.60 0.36
C THR A 110 3.88 -5.26 0.21
N MET A 111 4.37 -4.34 -0.63
CA MET A 111 3.82 -2.98 -0.72
C MET A 111 2.35 -2.95 -1.14
N GLY A 112 1.96 -3.71 -2.16
CA GLY A 112 0.58 -3.74 -2.67
C GLY A 112 -0.44 -4.30 -1.67
N PRO A 113 -0.22 -5.51 -1.15
CA PRO A 113 -1.09 -6.08 -0.10
C PRO A 113 -1.24 -5.19 1.13
N ILE A 114 -0.14 -4.64 1.63
CA ILE A 114 -0.15 -3.74 2.79
C ILE A 114 -0.86 -2.42 2.48
N ALA A 115 -0.68 -1.86 1.26
CA ALA A 115 -1.42 -0.69 0.82
C ALA A 115 -2.93 -0.96 0.82
N GLY A 116 -3.40 -2.08 0.25
CA GLY A 116 -4.81 -2.44 0.21
C GLY A 116 -5.44 -2.56 1.61
N ILE A 117 -4.72 -3.16 2.57
CA ILE A 117 -5.14 -3.22 3.98
C ILE A 117 -5.19 -1.81 4.57
N GLY A 118 -4.15 -1.02 4.36
CA GLY A 118 -4.02 0.32 4.92
C GLY A 118 -5.08 1.28 4.40
N ASP A 119 -5.30 1.30 3.09
CA ASP A 119 -6.33 2.13 2.46
C ASP A 119 -7.72 1.79 2.97
N THR A 120 -8.03 0.51 3.12
CA THR A 120 -9.33 0.07 3.64
C THR A 120 -9.53 0.41 5.12
N ILE A 121 -8.54 0.12 5.95
CA ILE A 121 -8.66 0.31 7.41
C ILE A 121 -8.51 1.78 7.77
N THR A 122 -7.38 2.39 7.40
CA THR A 122 -7.05 3.77 7.83
C THR A 122 -7.93 4.80 7.14
N TRP A 123 -7.94 4.77 5.79
CA TRP A 123 -8.60 5.79 5.00
C TRP A 123 -10.08 5.49 4.71
N GLY A 124 -10.43 4.22 4.51
CA GLY A 124 -11.78 3.78 4.20
C GLY A 124 -12.68 3.58 5.41
N THR A 125 -12.11 3.40 6.61
CA THR A 125 -12.90 3.07 7.80
C THR A 125 -12.62 4.01 8.98
N VAL A 126 -11.42 3.99 9.53
CA VAL A 126 -11.11 4.71 10.79
C VAL A 126 -11.24 6.21 10.63
N LYS A 127 -10.61 6.77 9.59
CA LYS A 127 -10.64 8.22 9.33
C LYS A 127 -12.04 8.75 9.06
N PRO A 128 -12.86 8.18 8.15
CA PRO A 128 -14.24 8.63 7.94
C PRO A 128 -15.09 8.58 9.19
N ILE A 129 -15.01 7.51 9.98
CA ILE A 129 -15.76 7.40 11.24
C ILE A 129 -15.37 8.52 12.20
N MET A 130 -14.08 8.69 12.48
CA MET A 130 -13.61 9.72 13.42
C MET A 130 -13.93 11.13 12.95
N TYR A 131 -13.82 11.40 11.64
CA TYR A 131 -14.12 12.72 11.08
C TYR A 131 -15.62 13.00 11.07
N THR A 132 -16.47 12.00 10.78
CA THR A 132 -17.92 12.15 10.90
C THR A 132 -18.33 12.46 12.32
N MET A 133 -17.76 11.76 13.30
CA MET A 133 -18.01 12.06 14.72
C MET A 133 -17.55 13.47 15.11
N ALA A 134 -16.39 13.91 14.58
CA ALA A 134 -15.89 15.25 14.80
C ALA A 134 -16.83 16.33 14.22
N VAL A 135 -17.33 16.13 13.00
CA VAL A 135 -18.30 17.03 12.34
C VAL A 135 -19.61 17.10 13.14
N LEU A 136 -20.17 15.95 13.52
CA LEU A 136 -21.41 15.89 14.31
C LEU A 136 -21.26 16.60 15.67
N ALA A 137 -20.15 16.37 16.37
CA ALA A 137 -19.88 17.04 17.64
C ALA A 137 -19.76 18.57 17.46
N SER A 138 -19.05 19.02 16.40
CA SER A 138 -18.88 20.45 16.11
C SER A 138 -20.20 21.11 15.68
N ALA A 139 -21.05 20.43 14.92
CA ALA A 139 -22.38 20.92 14.52
C ALA A 139 -23.30 21.15 15.72
N ASN A 140 -23.13 20.37 16.79
CA ASN A 140 -23.82 20.54 18.05
C ASN A 140 -23.14 21.57 18.98
N GLY A 141 -22.18 22.36 18.52
CA GLY A 141 -21.46 23.37 19.28
C GLY A 141 -20.47 22.82 20.30
N SER A 142 -20.13 21.52 20.22
CA SER A 142 -19.19 20.91 21.16
C SER A 142 -17.74 21.12 20.71
N PRO A 143 -16.82 21.63 21.56
CA PRO A 143 -15.41 21.75 21.25
C PRO A 143 -14.69 20.40 21.10
N ILE A 144 -15.32 19.31 21.52
CA ILE A 144 -14.78 17.94 21.37
C ILE A 144 -14.54 17.60 19.91
N GLY A 145 -15.33 18.15 18.96
CA GLY A 145 -15.14 17.91 17.53
C GLY A 145 -13.74 18.27 17.04
N TRP A 146 -13.20 19.41 17.48
CA TRP A 146 -11.83 19.81 17.15
C TRP A 146 -10.79 18.83 17.69
N PHE A 147 -10.98 18.36 18.92
CA PHE A 147 -10.07 17.41 19.54
C PHE A 147 -10.06 16.06 18.82
N MET A 148 -11.18 15.60 18.28
CA MET A 148 -11.28 14.32 17.58
C MET A 148 -10.43 14.27 16.29
N ILE A 149 -10.24 15.40 15.60
CA ILE A 149 -9.40 15.49 14.42
C ILE A 149 -7.93 15.21 14.81
N PHE A 150 -7.45 15.86 15.88
CA PHE A 150 -6.10 15.63 16.40
C PHE A 150 -5.94 14.23 16.99
N LEU A 151 -6.99 13.70 17.62
CA LEU A 151 -7.00 12.35 18.18
C LEU A 151 -6.76 11.30 17.09
N PHE A 152 -7.36 11.47 15.90
CA PHE A 152 -7.06 10.58 14.76
C PHE A 152 -5.56 10.56 14.45
N ALA A 153 -4.91 11.71 14.33
CA ALA A 153 -3.49 11.78 14.01
C ALA A 153 -2.62 11.12 15.10
N ILE A 154 -2.98 11.30 16.38
CA ILE A 154 -2.28 10.67 17.50
C ILE A 154 -2.44 9.15 17.45
N VAL A 155 -3.66 8.66 17.30
CA VAL A 155 -3.95 7.21 17.22
C VAL A 155 -3.24 6.60 16.02
N ALA A 156 -3.32 7.22 14.85
CA ALA A 156 -2.61 6.79 13.64
C ALA A 156 -1.10 6.73 13.85
N GLY A 157 -0.51 7.74 14.50
CA GLY A 157 0.91 7.75 14.84
C GLY A 157 1.31 6.62 15.80
N ILE A 158 0.52 6.36 16.82
CA ILE A 158 0.79 5.30 17.82
C ILE A 158 0.77 3.91 17.15
N TYR A 159 -0.28 3.59 16.39
CA TYR A 159 -0.32 2.26 15.77
C TYR A 159 0.69 2.13 14.62
N SER A 160 0.99 3.21 13.88
CA SER A 160 2.06 3.22 12.89
C SER A 160 3.43 2.93 13.51
N TRP A 161 3.72 3.53 14.68
CA TRP A 161 4.94 3.23 15.43
C TRP A 161 4.99 1.76 15.88
N ALA A 162 3.90 1.24 16.43
CA ALA A 162 3.80 -0.16 16.84
C ALA A 162 4.03 -1.12 15.66
N LEU A 163 3.45 -0.80 14.48
CA LEU A 163 3.63 -1.57 13.26
C LEU A 163 5.08 -1.52 12.73
N MET A 164 5.74 -0.37 12.81
CA MET A 164 7.16 -0.26 12.47
C MET A 164 8.02 -1.17 13.36
N LEU A 165 7.79 -1.16 14.67
CA LEU A 165 8.50 -2.05 15.59
C LEU A 165 8.21 -3.52 15.35
N MET A 166 6.96 -3.85 15.04
CA MET A 166 6.56 -5.21 14.64
C MET A 166 7.30 -5.63 13.37
N GLY A 167 7.33 -4.76 12.36
CA GLY A 167 8.06 -5.00 11.10
C GLY A 167 9.55 -5.24 11.34
N TYR A 168 10.18 -4.42 12.16
CA TYR A 168 11.59 -4.60 12.52
C TYR A 168 11.85 -5.95 13.21
N ARG A 169 11.00 -6.35 14.16
CA ARG A 169 11.10 -7.67 14.82
C ARG A 169 10.87 -8.82 13.85
N LEU A 170 9.89 -8.69 12.96
CA LEU A 170 9.60 -9.69 11.92
C LEU A 170 10.78 -9.84 10.96
N GLY A 171 11.40 -8.74 10.55
CA GLY A 171 12.58 -8.75 9.70
C GLY A 171 13.78 -9.45 10.35
N LYS A 172 14.04 -9.20 11.63
CA LYS A 172 15.12 -9.90 12.39
C LYS A 172 14.87 -11.40 12.54
N ASN A 173 13.61 -11.82 12.72
CA ASN A 173 13.25 -13.22 12.84
C ASN A 173 13.15 -13.92 11.47
N ALA A 174 12.96 -13.16 10.41
CA ALA A 174 12.80 -13.70 9.07
C ALA A 174 14.04 -14.50 8.63
N LEU A 175 15.26 -14.02 8.93
CA LEU A 175 16.47 -14.69 8.50
C LEU A 175 16.70 -16.01 9.23
N SER A 176 16.47 -16.07 10.54
CA SER A 176 16.57 -17.34 11.29
C SER A 176 15.60 -18.41 10.76
N SER A 177 14.47 -17.96 10.21
CA SER A 177 13.46 -18.80 9.56
C SER A 177 13.73 -19.01 8.07
N MET A 178 14.38 -18.08 7.36
CA MET A 178 14.74 -18.19 5.94
C MET A 178 15.67 -19.36 5.65
N MET A 179 16.61 -19.63 6.55
CA MET A 179 17.57 -20.72 6.37
C MET A 179 16.95 -22.11 6.49
N SER A 180 15.70 -22.23 6.95
CA SER A 180 15.12 -23.54 7.29
C SER A 180 13.81 -23.93 6.58
N SER A 181 13.03 -23.04 5.95
CA SER A 181 11.65 -23.46 5.61
C SER A 181 10.84 -22.77 4.50
N GLY A 182 11.39 -21.91 3.64
CA GLY A 182 10.61 -21.22 2.62
C GLY A 182 9.45 -20.37 3.18
N TRP A 183 9.57 -19.90 4.39
CA TRP A 183 8.54 -19.15 5.14
C TRP A 183 8.24 -17.80 4.48
N ILE A 184 9.26 -17.17 3.87
CA ILE A 184 9.10 -15.89 3.15
C ILE A 184 8.20 -16.05 1.95
N ASP A 185 8.39 -17.11 1.17
CA ASP A 185 7.52 -17.36 0.01
C ASP A 185 6.07 -17.59 0.45
N ARG A 186 5.85 -18.19 1.61
CA ARG A 186 4.50 -18.37 2.18
C ARG A 186 3.92 -17.04 2.67
N ILE A 187 4.70 -16.16 3.32
CA ILE A 187 4.25 -14.84 3.72
C ILE A 187 3.94 -13.99 2.50
N ILE A 188 4.83 -13.95 1.51
CA ILE A 188 4.63 -13.21 0.25
C ILE A 188 3.37 -13.72 -0.45
N SER A 189 3.21 -15.05 -0.58
CA SER A 189 2.04 -15.66 -1.21
C SER A 189 0.77 -15.35 -0.42
N GLY A 190 0.78 -15.50 0.90
CA GLY A 190 -0.36 -15.20 1.76
C GLY A 190 -0.75 -13.72 1.71
N ALA A 191 0.22 -12.81 1.79
CA ALA A 191 0.00 -11.37 1.67
C ALA A 191 -0.53 -11.00 0.27
N SER A 192 0.00 -11.63 -0.78
CA SER A 192 -0.47 -11.41 -2.16
C SER A 192 -1.90 -11.87 -2.36
N ILE A 193 -2.27 -13.06 -1.84
CA ILE A 193 -3.64 -13.57 -1.90
C ILE A 193 -4.59 -12.63 -1.15
N LEU A 194 -4.24 -12.22 0.07
CA LEU A 194 -5.04 -11.29 0.86
C LEU A 194 -5.19 -9.94 0.16
N GLY A 195 -4.09 -9.39 -0.39
CA GLY A 195 -4.11 -8.14 -1.14
C GLY A 195 -5.00 -8.21 -2.38
N LEU A 196 -4.91 -9.29 -3.15
CA LEU A 196 -5.78 -9.50 -4.31
C LEU A 196 -7.26 -9.63 -3.91
N PHE A 197 -7.54 -10.28 -2.78
CA PHE A 197 -8.89 -10.39 -2.23
C PHE A 197 -9.46 -9.02 -1.83
N ILE A 198 -8.66 -8.20 -1.14
CA ILE A 198 -9.03 -6.84 -0.73
C ILE A 198 -9.24 -5.95 -1.98
N VAL A 199 -8.33 -5.98 -2.95
CA VAL A 199 -8.46 -5.22 -4.20
C VAL A 199 -9.71 -5.65 -4.97
N GLY A 200 -10.03 -6.94 -5.00
CA GLY A 200 -11.26 -7.46 -5.59
C GLY A 200 -12.52 -6.94 -4.89
N GLY A 201 -12.51 -6.92 -3.54
CA GLY A 201 -13.60 -6.35 -2.74
C GLY A 201 -13.78 -4.85 -2.96
N LEU A 202 -12.68 -4.09 -2.99
CA LEU A 202 -12.71 -2.65 -3.32
C LEU A 202 -13.21 -2.39 -4.73
N ALA A 203 -12.79 -3.18 -5.70
CA ALA A 203 -13.28 -3.07 -7.06
C ALA A 203 -14.80 -3.32 -7.13
N ALA A 204 -15.31 -4.34 -6.44
CA ALA A 204 -16.73 -4.63 -6.38
C ALA A 204 -17.56 -3.53 -5.69
N SER A 205 -17.01 -2.85 -4.69
CA SER A 205 -17.71 -1.77 -3.96
C SER A 205 -17.63 -0.40 -4.63
N ASN A 206 -16.57 -0.13 -5.41
CA ASN A 206 -16.33 1.19 -5.99
C ASN A 206 -16.68 1.28 -7.49
N VAL A 207 -16.71 0.16 -8.20
CA VAL A 207 -17.10 0.15 -9.62
C VAL A 207 -18.60 -0.04 -9.71
N ASN A 208 -19.32 1.07 -9.94
CA ASN A 208 -20.76 1.07 -10.17
C ASN A 208 -21.01 1.31 -11.65
N LEU A 209 -21.62 0.34 -12.30
CA LEU A 209 -22.08 0.43 -13.69
C LEU A 209 -23.50 -0.13 -13.74
N SER A 210 -24.48 0.76 -13.91
CA SER A 210 -25.91 0.41 -13.94
C SER A 210 -26.55 0.90 -15.23
N LEU A 211 -27.40 0.09 -15.82
CA LEU A 211 -28.17 0.44 -17.01
C LEU A 211 -29.51 1.09 -16.62
N THR A 212 -29.80 2.25 -17.24
CA THR A 212 -31.01 3.05 -16.97
C THR A 212 -32.23 2.61 -17.77
N GLY A 213 -32.05 1.73 -18.78
CA GLY A 213 -33.15 1.28 -19.64
C GLY A 213 -34.26 0.57 -18.87
N THR A 214 -35.52 0.94 -19.13
CA THR A 214 -36.73 0.31 -18.57
C THR A 214 -37.53 -0.41 -19.65
N TYR A 215 -38.27 -1.43 -19.27
CA TYR A 215 -39.21 -2.12 -20.13
C TYR A 215 -40.44 -2.56 -19.35
N MET A 216 -41.59 -2.67 -20.04
CA MET A 216 -42.84 -3.14 -19.43
C MET A 216 -42.88 -4.68 -19.43
N SER A 217 -43.07 -5.27 -18.28
CA SER A 217 -43.27 -6.71 -18.11
C SER A 217 -44.46 -6.99 -17.18
N ALA A 218 -45.46 -7.68 -17.70
CA ALA A 218 -46.70 -8.03 -16.95
C ALA A 218 -47.37 -6.84 -16.26
N GLY A 219 -47.38 -5.66 -16.89
CA GLY A 219 -48.00 -4.45 -16.36
C GLY A 219 -47.18 -3.69 -15.32
N THR A 220 -45.91 -4.13 -15.06
CA THR A 220 -44.99 -3.45 -14.16
C THR A 220 -43.74 -3.00 -14.92
N GLU A 221 -43.31 -1.78 -14.67
CA GLU A 221 -42.08 -1.25 -15.23
C GLU A 221 -40.90 -1.88 -14.53
N LYS A 222 -39.99 -2.53 -15.27
CA LYS A 222 -38.77 -3.13 -14.76
C LYS A 222 -37.55 -2.53 -15.44
N THR A 223 -36.48 -2.32 -14.68
CA THR A 223 -35.23 -1.87 -15.24
C THR A 223 -34.45 -3.06 -15.84
N ILE A 224 -33.74 -2.85 -16.93
CA ILE A 224 -32.83 -3.85 -17.52
C ILE A 224 -31.81 -4.32 -16.48
N GLN A 225 -31.33 -3.38 -15.63
CA GLN A 225 -30.42 -3.68 -14.55
C GLN A 225 -30.98 -4.73 -13.56
N SER A 226 -32.26 -4.63 -13.20
CA SER A 226 -32.88 -5.58 -12.27
C SER A 226 -32.93 -7.02 -12.79
N VAL A 227 -32.99 -7.19 -14.12
CA VAL A 227 -32.94 -8.53 -14.74
C VAL A 227 -31.52 -9.08 -14.71
N ILE A 228 -30.52 -8.26 -15.01
CA ILE A 228 -29.13 -8.66 -15.01
C ILE A 228 -28.71 -9.02 -13.57
N ASP A 229 -29.03 -8.17 -12.59
CA ASP A 229 -28.72 -8.39 -11.19
C ASP A 229 -29.48 -9.59 -10.58
N GLY A 230 -30.64 -9.93 -11.16
CA GLY A 230 -31.38 -11.15 -10.80
C GLY A 230 -30.68 -12.45 -11.24
N ILE A 231 -29.81 -12.38 -12.26
CA ILE A 231 -29.00 -13.51 -12.73
C ILE A 231 -27.69 -13.57 -11.93
N VAL A 232 -26.92 -12.49 -11.95
CA VAL A 232 -25.66 -12.32 -11.21
C VAL A 232 -25.56 -10.88 -10.75
N PRO A 233 -25.67 -10.60 -9.45
CA PRO A 233 -25.49 -9.25 -8.91
C PRO A 233 -24.12 -8.69 -9.26
N GLY A 234 -24.09 -7.47 -9.84
CA GLY A 234 -22.83 -6.82 -10.19
C GLY A 234 -22.13 -7.40 -11.43
N LEU A 235 -22.84 -8.09 -12.31
CA LEU A 235 -22.26 -8.71 -13.52
C LEU A 235 -21.54 -7.70 -14.41
N LEU A 236 -22.12 -6.50 -14.60
CA LEU A 236 -21.52 -5.47 -15.47
C LEU A 236 -20.20 -4.92 -14.91
N PRO A 237 -20.10 -4.50 -13.62
CA PRO A 237 -18.84 -4.16 -13.00
C PRO A 237 -17.80 -5.29 -13.09
N LEU A 238 -18.23 -6.53 -12.83
CA LEU A 238 -17.34 -7.71 -12.91
C LEU A 238 -16.81 -7.90 -14.33
N ALA A 239 -17.67 -7.83 -15.35
CA ALA A 239 -17.27 -7.97 -16.75
C ALA A 239 -16.27 -6.88 -17.18
N LEU A 240 -16.47 -5.65 -16.75
CA LEU A 240 -15.55 -4.54 -17.00
C LEU A 240 -14.18 -4.81 -16.37
N ILE A 241 -14.14 -5.19 -15.10
CA ILE A 241 -12.89 -5.48 -14.38
C ILE A 241 -12.15 -6.66 -15.02
N MET A 242 -12.87 -7.75 -15.32
CA MET A 242 -12.29 -8.93 -15.96
C MET A 242 -11.75 -8.61 -17.37
N GLY A 243 -12.46 -7.78 -18.13
CA GLY A 243 -12.02 -7.30 -19.45
C GLY A 243 -10.72 -6.49 -19.36
N LEU A 244 -10.60 -5.60 -18.37
CA LEU A 244 -9.39 -4.84 -18.11
C LEU A 244 -8.24 -5.75 -17.66
N CYS A 245 -8.49 -6.68 -16.76
CA CYS A 245 -7.50 -7.66 -16.31
C CYS A 245 -6.98 -8.52 -17.48
N TYR A 246 -7.88 -8.99 -18.35
CA TYR A 246 -7.52 -9.72 -19.55
C TYR A 246 -6.67 -8.90 -20.51
N TYR A 247 -7.07 -7.64 -20.77
CA TYR A 247 -6.31 -6.72 -21.62
C TYR A 247 -4.89 -6.51 -21.10
N PHE A 248 -4.73 -6.20 -19.80
CA PHE A 248 -3.42 -5.97 -19.21
C PHE A 248 -2.59 -7.24 -19.11
N SER A 249 -3.20 -8.39 -18.86
CA SER A 249 -2.52 -9.67 -18.83
C SER A 249 -1.93 -10.05 -20.20
N LYS A 250 -2.67 -9.79 -21.27
CA LYS A 250 -2.24 -10.09 -22.65
C LYS A 250 -1.16 -9.14 -23.14
N ASN A 251 -1.16 -7.88 -22.68
CA ASN A 251 -0.25 -6.83 -23.14
C ASN A 251 0.90 -6.58 -22.13
N LYS A 252 1.44 -7.62 -21.51
CA LYS A 252 2.59 -7.51 -20.59
C LYS A 252 3.78 -6.84 -21.30
N GLY A 253 4.29 -5.75 -20.73
CA GLY A 253 5.42 -4.98 -21.27
C GLY A 253 5.07 -3.83 -22.22
N ASN A 254 3.81 -3.71 -22.70
CA ASN A 254 3.33 -2.58 -23.51
C ASN A 254 1.98 -2.06 -22.99
N GLN A 255 1.91 -1.83 -21.70
CA GLN A 255 0.68 -1.41 -21.03
C GLN A 255 0.47 0.10 -21.23
N LYS A 256 -0.47 0.46 -22.10
CA LYS A 256 -0.80 1.86 -22.38
C LYS A 256 -1.92 2.34 -21.46
N PHE A 257 -1.63 2.44 -20.15
CA PHE A 257 -2.61 2.85 -19.12
C PHE A 257 -3.36 4.12 -19.49
N GLY A 258 -2.66 5.17 -19.94
CA GLY A 258 -3.30 6.43 -20.35
C GLY A 258 -4.35 6.26 -21.45
N LYS A 259 -4.09 5.39 -22.44
CA LYS A 259 -5.08 5.12 -23.51
C LYS A 259 -6.31 4.39 -22.99
N VAL A 260 -6.12 3.48 -22.03
CA VAL A 260 -7.23 2.75 -21.40
C VAL A 260 -8.09 3.72 -20.59
N VAL A 261 -7.47 4.60 -19.80
CA VAL A 261 -8.19 5.62 -19.01
C VAL A 261 -8.99 6.55 -19.93
N VAL A 262 -8.35 7.08 -20.99
CA VAL A 262 -9.05 7.92 -21.99
C VAL A 262 -10.18 7.15 -22.65
N GLY A 263 -9.95 5.89 -23.04
CA GLY A 263 -10.97 5.02 -23.63
C GLY A 263 -12.17 4.81 -22.71
N LEU A 264 -11.94 4.57 -21.42
CA LEU A 264 -13.01 4.42 -20.42
C LEU A 264 -13.80 5.73 -20.22
N LEU A 265 -13.11 6.89 -20.19
CA LEU A 265 -13.77 8.19 -20.08
C LEU A 265 -14.65 8.46 -21.30
N VAL A 266 -14.13 8.22 -22.51
CA VAL A 266 -14.90 8.39 -23.76
C VAL A 266 -16.09 7.44 -23.79
N LEU A 267 -15.89 6.18 -23.42
CA LEU A 267 -16.98 5.19 -23.35
C LEU A 267 -18.06 5.62 -22.34
N GLY A 268 -17.68 6.07 -21.15
CA GLY A 268 -18.62 6.54 -20.12
C GLY A 268 -19.45 7.74 -20.61
N VAL A 269 -18.81 8.73 -21.24
CA VAL A 269 -19.51 9.88 -21.83
C VAL A 269 -20.46 9.46 -22.94
N LEU A 270 -20.05 8.55 -23.83
CA LEU A 270 -20.90 8.05 -24.89
C LEU A 270 -22.12 7.29 -24.34
N LEU A 271 -21.93 6.43 -23.34
CA LEU A 271 -23.05 5.70 -22.73
C LEU A 271 -24.02 6.64 -22.01
N ALA A 272 -23.52 7.68 -21.35
CA ALA A 272 -24.35 8.70 -20.70
C ALA A 272 -25.14 9.54 -21.74
N LEU A 273 -24.49 9.93 -22.85
CA LEU A 273 -25.19 10.68 -23.95
C LEU A 273 -26.27 9.83 -24.62
N LEU A 274 -26.09 8.51 -24.66
CA LEU A 274 -27.10 7.57 -25.18
C LEU A 274 -28.20 7.26 -24.17
N GLY A 275 -28.10 7.77 -22.94
CA GLY A 275 -29.04 7.48 -21.84
C GLY A 275 -29.04 6.02 -21.40
N LEU A 276 -27.91 5.33 -21.52
CA LEU A 276 -27.76 3.92 -21.17
C LEU A 276 -27.23 3.71 -19.75
N VAL A 277 -26.54 4.72 -19.22
CA VAL A 277 -25.89 4.70 -17.87
C VAL A 277 -26.18 6.03 -17.17
#